data_088267f64ddc64376926ca9ad2259a2c
#
_entry.id   088267f64ddc64376926ca9ad2259a2c
#
_cell.length_a   1.000
_cell.length_b   1.000
_cell.length_c   1.000
_cell.angle_alpha   90.00
_cell.angle_beta   90.00
_cell.angle_gamma   90.00
#
_symmetry.space_group_name_H-M   'P 1'
#
loop_
_entity.id
_entity.type
_entity.pdbx_description
1 polymer ?
#
loop_
_entity_poly.entity_id
_entity_poly.type
_entity_poly.pdbx_seq_one_letter_code
_entity_poly.pdbx_strand_id
1 'polypeptide(L)'
;MKHLLFGLSLTGILLCPADVSALDWERAFLKTECPEKIEFKPGEKMEFRFSLANSDKKIPNGKYFLVWNRLGDDGLKQQGREDLGKEGPLLVTTSLDRPGFVRITAKILDSKGNTIVRKNKNDKALSFTGGAGVQLERIRSVSPEPADFDAFWKKQKAKLARVPVNAQLTLKKTLAGNINLYAVKIDCAGPRPVTGYMTIPKNGALKSMPACVRFDGYGTTVQTPLTKGAQEIYFSINAHGYDLERDSQYYKDFFKGISRDKYGYAFHPGENSDPEKAYFNGMALRIMRALEYVKNRPEWNGKLYVRGGSQGGLQAIWAGGLDPDVKTFFIEVPWCCNLGDTAESLRMKGWNPAGTQALLYYDPANFAKRIQGKFFVTIGAGDHICPPSGILGMFNQLKCDKVLTIVQGMDHGWPVGGKRFTFKK
;
A
#
# COMPACT_ATOMS: atom_id res chain seq x y z
N MET A 1 -11.48 7.09 24.92
CA MET A 1 -10.08 7.42 24.59
C MET A 1 -9.21 6.30 25.13
N LYS A 2 -8.86 5.31 24.31
CA LYS A 2 -7.98 4.22 24.72
C LYS A 2 -6.63 4.39 24.03
N HIS A 3 -5.60 4.52 24.84
CA HIS A 3 -4.22 4.70 24.46
C HIS A 3 -3.66 3.39 23.88
N LEU A 4 -3.06 3.43 22.69
CA LEU A 4 -2.17 2.37 22.21
C LEU A 4 -0.75 2.72 22.65
N LEU A 5 -0.31 2.10 23.71
CA LEU A 5 1.09 1.97 24.08
C LEU A 5 1.71 0.85 23.24
N PHE A 6 2.62 1.17 22.33
CA PHE A 6 3.48 0.20 21.68
C PHE A 6 4.68 -0.08 22.57
N GLY A 7 4.50 -0.95 23.52
CA GLY A 7 5.60 -1.65 24.15
C GLY A 7 6.10 -2.75 23.20
N LEU A 8 7.40 -2.87 22.99
CA LEU A 8 8.05 -3.97 22.26
C LEU A 8 7.87 -5.28 23.03
N SER A 9 6.68 -5.84 23.00
CA SER A 9 6.41 -7.23 23.33
C SER A 9 6.04 -7.93 22.03
N LEU A 10 6.83 -8.92 21.66
CA LEU A 10 6.68 -9.77 20.47
C LEU A 10 5.47 -10.73 20.55
N THR A 11 4.60 -10.56 21.52
CA THR A 11 3.40 -11.37 21.74
C THR A 11 2.21 -10.45 21.93
N GLY A 12 1.57 -10.08 20.86
CA GLY A 12 0.31 -9.38 20.95
C GLY A 12 0.19 -8.32 19.85
N ILE A 13 -0.14 -8.75 18.64
CA ILE A 13 -0.95 -7.91 17.75
C ILE A 13 -2.31 -7.87 18.46
N LEU A 14 -2.47 -6.94 19.37
CA LEU A 14 -3.79 -6.57 19.88
C LEU A 14 -4.55 -5.99 18.68
N LEU A 15 -5.30 -6.88 18.02
CA LEU A 15 -6.41 -6.51 17.17
C LEU A 15 -7.30 -5.61 18.04
N CYS A 16 -7.28 -4.30 17.79
CA CYS A 16 -8.39 -3.47 18.23
C CYS A 16 -9.65 -4.16 17.72
N PRO A 17 -10.62 -4.48 18.57
CA PRO A 17 -11.94 -4.84 18.11
C PRO A 17 -12.43 -3.61 17.36
N ALA A 18 -12.45 -3.68 16.03
CA ALA A 18 -13.12 -2.69 15.22
C ALA A 18 -14.57 -2.67 15.67
N ASP A 19 -15.10 -1.49 15.81
CA ASP A 19 -16.47 -1.25 16.21
C ASP A 19 -17.41 -1.94 15.19
N VAL A 20 -17.92 -3.10 15.56
CA VAL A 20 -18.73 -3.99 14.72
C VAL A 20 -20.01 -3.28 14.25
N SER A 21 -20.45 -2.26 15.00
CA SER A 21 -21.70 -1.54 14.76
C SER A 21 -21.74 -0.71 13.47
N ALA A 22 -20.60 -0.20 12.98
CA ALA A 22 -20.57 0.62 11.76
C ALA A 22 -20.62 -0.23 10.48
N LEU A 23 -20.27 -1.50 10.57
CA LEU A 23 -20.24 -2.46 9.46
C LEU A 23 -21.55 -3.18 9.21
N ASP A 24 -22.32 -3.39 10.27
CA ASP A 24 -23.59 -4.09 10.17
C ASP A 24 -24.54 -3.42 9.19
N TRP A 25 -24.36 -2.13 8.95
CA TRP A 25 -25.26 -1.42 8.05
C TRP A 25 -24.94 -1.61 6.56
N GLU A 26 -23.67 -1.65 6.16
CA GLU A 26 -23.27 -1.96 4.77
C GLU A 26 -23.55 -3.42 4.42
N ARG A 27 -23.40 -4.30 5.39
CA ARG A 27 -23.74 -5.72 5.28
C ARG A 27 -25.25 -5.97 5.40
N ALA A 28 -25.99 -5.07 6.01
CA ALA A 28 -27.42 -5.21 6.20
C ALA A 28 -28.21 -5.22 4.88
N PHE A 29 -27.66 -4.70 3.78
CA PHE A 29 -28.34 -4.68 2.49
C PHE A 29 -27.75 -5.70 1.51
N LEU A 30 -26.42 -5.85 1.47
CA LEU A 30 -25.74 -6.87 0.69
C LEU A 30 -24.97 -7.79 1.63
N LYS A 31 -25.55 -8.94 1.96
CA LYS A 31 -24.83 -10.01 2.64
C LYS A 31 -23.97 -10.73 1.63
N THR A 32 -22.68 -10.82 1.91
CA THR A 32 -21.72 -11.56 1.08
C THR A 32 -21.09 -12.67 1.91
N GLU A 33 -21.24 -13.89 1.46
CA GLU A 33 -20.52 -15.04 2.00
C GLU A 33 -19.37 -15.38 1.05
N CYS A 34 -18.16 -15.16 1.53
CA CYS A 34 -16.94 -15.47 0.81
C CYS A 34 -16.51 -16.90 1.11
N PRO A 35 -15.67 -17.50 0.25
CA PRO A 35 -15.08 -18.80 0.54
C PRO A 35 -14.43 -18.85 1.92
N GLU A 36 -14.51 -20.01 2.57
CA GLU A 36 -13.90 -20.25 3.89
C GLU A 36 -12.37 -20.12 3.86
N LYS A 37 -11.75 -20.38 2.74
CA LYS A 37 -10.32 -20.26 2.46
C LYS A 37 -10.04 -19.20 1.40
N ILE A 38 -8.84 -18.69 1.36
CA ILE A 38 -8.39 -17.71 0.36
C ILE A 38 -7.52 -18.36 -0.73
N GLU A 39 -6.99 -19.55 -0.47
CA GLU A 39 -6.13 -20.29 -1.40
C GLU A 39 -6.78 -21.58 -1.83
N PHE A 40 -6.72 -21.85 -3.15
CA PHE A 40 -7.36 -22.96 -3.84
C PHE A 40 -6.34 -23.76 -4.67
N LYS A 41 -6.72 -24.97 -5.07
CA LYS A 41 -5.99 -25.76 -6.05
C LYS A 41 -6.36 -25.31 -7.47
N PRO A 42 -5.51 -25.57 -8.49
CA PRO A 42 -5.87 -25.32 -9.88
C PRO A 42 -7.20 -26.01 -10.24
N GLY A 43 -8.10 -25.27 -10.90
CA GLY A 43 -9.42 -25.73 -11.31
C GLY A 43 -10.46 -25.86 -10.18
N GLU A 44 -10.08 -25.70 -8.92
CA GLU A 44 -11.01 -25.81 -7.81
C GLU A 44 -12.00 -24.62 -7.81
N LYS A 45 -13.27 -24.91 -7.54
CA LYS A 45 -14.35 -23.92 -7.54
C LYS A 45 -14.23 -22.97 -6.36
N MET A 46 -14.35 -21.67 -6.64
CA MET A 46 -14.44 -20.58 -5.70
C MET A 46 -15.86 -20.03 -5.73
N GLU A 47 -16.56 -20.06 -4.61
CA GLU A 47 -17.97 -19.67 -4.52
C GLU A 47 -18.15 -18.42 -3.70
N PHE A 48 -18.83 -17.43 -4.25
CA PHE A 48 -19.22 -16.19 -3.59
C PHE A 48 -20.74 -16.11 -3.59
N ARG A 49 -21.35 -16.02 -2.42
CA ARG A 49 -22.80 -15.97 -2.25
C ARG A 49 -23.23 -14.58 -1.88
N PHE A 50 -24.24 -14.07 -2.56
CA PHE A 50 -24.77 -12.74 -2.38
C PHE A 50 -26.28 -12.81 -2.10
N SER A 51 -26.72 -12.17 -1.03
CA SER A 51 -28.14 -12.07 -0.70
C SER A 51 -28.46 -10.69 -0.15
N LEU A 52 -29.73 -10.31 -0.20
CA LEU A 52 -30.20 -9.16 0.54
C LEU A 52 -30.28 -9.54 2.02
N ALA A 53 -29.57 -8.81 2.85
CA ALA A 53 -29.60 -9.04 4.29
C ALA A 53 -30.92 -8.51 4.87
N ASN A 54 -31.64 -9.39 5.54
CA ASN A 54 -32.79 -9.01 6.35
C ASN A 54 -32.24 -8.65 7.74
N SER A 55 -31.87 -7.41 7.94
CA SER A 55 -31.73 -6.87 9.29
C SER A 55 -33.05 -6.24 9.68
N ASP A 56 -33.24 -5.92 10.97
CA ASP A 56 -34.44 -5.27 11.53
C ASP A 56 -34.84 -3.96 10.81
N LYS A 57 -34.11 -3.55 9.83
CA LYS A 57 -34.42 -2.47 8.90
C LYS A 57 -34.99 -3.08 7.63
N LYS A 58 -36.29 -3.00 7.47
CA LYS A 58 -37.03 -3.46 6.29
C LYS A 58 -36.32 -3.05 5.02
N ILE A 59 -35.92 -4.03 4.22
CA ILE A 59 -35.48 -3.79 2.85
C ILE A 59 -36.65 -3.11 2.15
N PRO A 60 -36.45 -1.94 1.50
CA PRO A 60 -37.52 -1.27 0.79
C PRO A 60 -38.16 -2.24 -0.21
N ASN A 61 -39.47 -2.22 -0.32
CA ASN A 61 -40.17 -3.02 -1.34
C ASN A 61 -39.67 -2.60 -2.70
N GLY A 62 -39.16 -3.57 -3.50
CA GLY A 62 -38.62 -3.29 -4.82
C GLY A 62 -37.96 -4.50 -5.43
N LYS A 63 -37.69 -4.40 -6.72
CA LYS A 63 -36.90 -5.36 -7.46
C LYS A 63 -35.46 -4.90 -7.48
N TYR A 64 -34.54 -5.77 -7.08
CA TYR A 64 -33.12 -5.47 -7.01
C TYR A 64 -32.34 -6.45 -7.86
N PHE A 65 -31.24 -5.95 -8.45
CA PHE A 65 -30.35 -6.74 -9.29
C PHE A 65 -28.94 -6.69 -8.71
N LEU A 66 -28.28 -7.83 -8.67
CA LEU A 66 -26.85 -7.92 -8.50
C LEU A 66 -26.18 -7.77 -9.85
N VAL A 67 -25.29 -6.82 -9.98
CA VAL A 67 -24.34 -6.77 -11.11
C VAL A 67 -22.99 -7.14 -10.58
N TRP A 68 -22.41 -8.19 -11.15
CA TRP A 68 -21.10 -8.69 -10.73
C TRP A 68 -20.12 -8.75 -11.91
N ASN A 69 -18.84 -8.64 -11.59
CA ASN A 69 -17.76 -8.82 -12.54
C ASN A 69 -16.67 -9.71 -11.92
N ARG A 70 -16.11 -10.56 -12.74
CA ARG A 70 -14.93 -11.36 -12.47
C ARG A 70 -13.79 -10.89 -13.36
N LEU A 71 -12.61 -10.74 -12.79
CA LEU A 71 -11.35 -10.53 -13.49
C LEU A 71 -10.30 -11.43 -12.84
N GLY A 72 -9.54 -12.18 -13.65
CA GLY A 72 -8.51 -13.08 -13.15
C GLY A 72 -7.18 -12.98 -13.89
N ASP A 73 -6.17 -13.59 -13.30
CA ASP A 73 -4.82 -13.75 -13.88
C ASP A 73 -4.77 -14.81 -15.01
N ASP A 74 -5.90 -15.21 -15.52
CA ASP A 74 -6.09 -15.97 -16.75
C ASP A 74 -6.53 -15.08 -17.93
N GLY A 75 -6.65 -13.77 -17.68
CA GLY A 75 -7.14 -12.80 -18.66
C GLY A 75 -8.65 -12.84 -18.87
N LEU A 76 -9.37 -13.80 -18.27
CA LEU A 76 -10.81 -13.92 -18.46
C LEU A 76 -11.56 -12.83 -17.71
N LYS A 77 -12.52 -12.22 -18.40
CA LYS A 77 -13.47 -11.25 -17.88
C LYS A 77 -14.86 -11.83 -18.00
N GLN A 78 -15.56 -11.94 -16.90
CA GLN A 78 -16.94 -12.39 -16.86
C GLN A 78 -17.77 -11.35 -16.12
N GLN A 79 -19.02 -11.22 -16.52
CA GLN A 79 -19.97 -10.34 -15.84
C GLN A 79 -21.36 -10.97 -15.88
N GLY A 80 -22.17 -10.61 -14.90
CA GLY A 80 -23.55 -11.04 -14.85
C GLY A 80 -24.42 -9.94 -14.22
N ARG A 81 -25.71 -10.02 -14.56
CA ARG A 81 -26.77 -9.25 -13.94
C ARG A 81 -27.90 -10.20 -13.58
N GLU A 82 -28.08 -10.40 -12.30
CA GLU A 82 -29.02 -11.38 -11.76
C GLU A 82 -30.07 -10.71 -10.88
N ASP A 83 -31.29 -11.24 -10.88
CA ASP A 83 -32.32 -10.79 -9.96
C ASP A 83 -31.98 -11.24 -8.53
N LEU A 84 -31.85 -10.30 -7.62
CA LEU A 84 -31.75 -10.59 -6.19
C LEU A 84 -33.15 -10.87 -5.64
N GLY A 85 -33.76 -11.94 -6.14
CA GLY A 85 -35.07 -12.37 -5.75
C GLY A 85 -35.14 -12.88 -4.30
N LYS A 86 -36.36 -13.33 -3.93
CA LYS A 86 -36.68 -13.72 -2.57
C LYS A 86 -36.17 -15.12 -2.18
N GLU A 87 -35.66 -15.91 -3.12
CA GLU A 87 -35.34 -17.33 -2.93
C GLU A 87 -33.82 -17.56 -2.87
N GLY A 88 -33.25 -17.41 -1.68
CA GLY A 88 -31.88 -17.81 -1.39
C GLY A 88 -30.79 -16.87 -1.94
N PRO A 89 -29.52 -17.17 -1.63
CA PRO A 89 -28.39 -16.39 -2.11
C PRO A 89 -28.08 -16.69 -3.58
N LEU A 90 -27.73 -15.63 -4.32
CA LEU A 90 -27.16 -15.76 -5.65
C LEU A 90 -25.73 -16.26 -5.56
N LEU A 91 -25.42 -17.30 -6.33
CA LEU A 91 -24.12 -17.93 -6.36
C LEU A 91 -23.30 -17.48 -7.57
N VAL A 92 -22.16 -16.84 -7.33
CA VAL A 92 -21.15 -16.58 -8.34
C VAL A 92 -20.01 -17.58 -8.15
N THR A 93 -19.88 -18.49 -9.13
CA THR A 93 -18.84 -19.53 -9.12
C THR A 93 -17.78 -19.22 -10.15
N THR A 94 -16.52 -19.35 -9.77
CA THR A 94 -15.37 -19.21 -10.65
C THR A 94 -14.27 -20.20 -10.28
N SER A 95 -13.26 -20.30 -11.11
CA SER A 95 -12.04 -21.05 -10.84
C SER A 95 -10.86 -20.41 -11.55
N LEU A 96 -9.66 -20.88 -11.26
CA LEU A 96 -8.43 -20.53 -11.95
C LEU A 96 -7.56 -21.78 -12.01
N ASP A 97 -7.05 -22.12 -13.18
CA ASP A 97 -6.28 -23.36 -13.42
C ASP A 97 -4.76 -23.19 -13.28
N ARG A 98 -4.30 -21.99 -12.95
CA ARG A 98 -2.89 -21.60 -12.85
C ARG A 98 -2.62 -20.77 -11.58
N PRO A 99 -1.35 -20.67 -11.13
CA PRO A 99 -0.98 -19.77 -10.03
C PRO A 99 -1.37 -18.32 -10.33
N GLY A 100 -2.19 -17.73 -9.48
CA GLY A 100 -2.72 -16.39 -9.70
C GLY A 100 -3.84 -16.03 -8.75
N PHE A 101 -4.55 -14.95 -9.07
CA PHE A 101 -5.64 -14.41 -8.27
C PHE A 101 -6.87 -14.09 -9.14
N VAL A 102 -8.06 -14.27 -8.58
CA VAL A 102 -9.33 -13.86 -9.18
C VAL A 102 -9.93 -12.78 -8.30
N ARG A 103 -10.36 -11.68 -8.89
CA ARG A 103 -11.10 -10.61 -8.25
C ARG A 103 -12.57 -10.67 -8.64
N ILE A 104 -13.44 -10.58 -7.65
CA ILE A 104 -14.89 -10.45 -7.80
C ILE A 104 -15.31 -9.10 -7.28
N THR A 105 -16.06 -8.36 -8.09
CA THR A 105 -16.74 -7.14 -7.65
C THR A 105 -18.24 -7.32 -7.86
N ALA A 106 -19.04 -6.79 -6.94
CA ALA A 106 -20.49 -6.84 -7.06
C ALA A 106 -21.12 -5.55 -6.51
N LYS A 107 -22.22 -5.11 -7.12
CA LYS A 107 -23.01 -3.96 -6.67
C LYS A 107 -24.49 -4.24 -6.86
N ILE A 108 -25.31 -3.54 -6.07
CA ILE A 108 -26.76 -3.66 -6.19
C ILE A 108 -27.31 -2.49 -7.01
N LEU A 109 -28.20 -2.80 -7.93
CA LEU A 109 -29.01 -1.83 -8.66
C LEU A 109 -30.48 -1.96 -8.29
N ASP A 110 -31.22 -0.86 -8.33
CA ASP A 110 -32.68 -0.86 -8.30
C ASP A 110 -33.30 -1.26 -9.67
N SER A 111 -34.62 -1.31 -9.73
CA SER A 111 -35.37 -1.62 -10.97
C SER A 111 -35.14 -0.61 -12.09
N LYS A 112 -34.73 0.61 -11.77
CA LYS A 112 -34.41 1.66 -12.72
C LYS A 112 -32.93 1.66 -13.17
N GLY A 113 -32.12 0.75 -12.61
CA GLY A 113 -30.71 0.62 -12.91
C GLY A 113 -29.80 1.57 -12.12
N ASN A 114 -30.33 2.28 -11.13
CA ASN A 114 -29.51 3.14 -10.27
C ASN A 114 -28.78 2.28 -9.25
N THR A 115 -27.51 2.61 -9.01
CA THR A 115 -26.74 1.98 -7.94
C THR A 115 -27.32 2.35 -6.57
N ILE A 116 -27.59 1.36 -5.75
CA ILE A 116 -28.00 1.59 -4.37
C ILE A 116 -26.82 2.11 -3.58
N VAL A 117 -26.98 3.29 -3.00
CA VAL A 117 -25.94 3.94 -2.21
C VAL A 117 -26.38 4.07 -0.76
N ARG A 118 -25.42 4.01 0.14
CA ARG A 118 -25.63 4.31 1.55
C ARG A 118 -25.86 5.82 1.71
N LYS A 119 -27.01 6.21 2.22
CA LYS A 119 -27.29 7.60 2.60
C LYS A 119 -26.51 7.94 3.87
N ASN A 120 -25.27 8.30 3.73
CA ASN A 120 -24.44 8.88 4.78
C ASN A 120 -23.61 10.03 4.17
N LYS A 121 -22.77 10.68 4.99
CA LYS A 121 -21.90 11.80 4.55
C LYS A 121 -21.06 11.54 3.28
N ASN A 122 -20.94 10.30 2.83
CA ASN A 122 -20.05 9.92 1.72
C ASN A 122 -20.77 9.15 0.59
N ASP A 123 -22.08 8.94 0.65
CA ASP A 123 -22.92 8.27 -0.37
C ASP A 123 -22.27 7.07 -1.06
N LYS A 124 -21.67 6.16 -0.29
CA LYS A 124 -20.95 5.01 -0.84
C LYS A 124 -21.93 3.98 -1.38
N ALA A 125 -21.63 3.48 -2.58
CA ALA A 125 -22.35 2.37 -3.19
C ALA A 125 -22.29 1.12 -2.29
N LEU A 126 -23.43 0.40 -2.21
CA LEU A 126 -23.47 -0.93 -1.61
C LEU A 126 -22.82 -1.91 -2.59
N SER A 127 -21.56 -2.18 -2.35
CA SER A 127 -20.73 -2.99 -3.22
C SER A 127 -19.85 -3.93 -2.41
N PHE A 128 -19.50 -5.02 -3.04
CA PHE A 128 -18.47 -5.93 -2.58
C PHE A 128 -17.29 -5.89 -3.54
N THR A 129 -16.10 -6.00 -3.00
CA THR A 129 -14.90 -6.32 -3.76
C THR A 129 -14.07 -7.29 -2.94
N GLY A 130 -13.63 -8.36 -3.57
CA GLY A 130 -12.86 -9.41 -2.91
C GLY A 130 -12.30 -10.37 -3.93
N GLY A 131 -11.81 -11.51 -3.48
CA GLY A 131 -11.21 -12.46 -4.40
C GLY A 131 -10.70 -13.71 -3.71
N ALA A 132 -10.03 -14.55 -4.50
CA ALA A 132 -9.33 -15.73 -4.02
C ALA A 132 -8.16 -16.06 -4.97
N GLY A 133 -7.18 -16.79 -4.47
CA GLY A 133 -6.00 -17.15 -5.26
C GLY A 133 -5.78 -18.65 -5.37
N VAL A 134 -4.93 -19.00 -6.30
CA VAL A 134 -4.49 -20.38 -6.56
C VAL A 134 -2.99 -20.45 -6.40
N GLN A 135 -2.52 -21.40 -5.59
CA GLN A 135 -1.09 -21.67 -5.39
C GLN A 135 -0.30 -20.37 -5.14
N LEU A 136 -0.69 -19.61 -4.11
CA LEU A 136 -0.17 -18.26 -3.83
C LEU A 136 1.37 -18.21 -3.78
N GLU A 137 2.00 -19.25 -3.29
CA GLU A 137 3.47 -19.39 -3.21
C GLU A 137 4.15 -19.55 -4.58
N ARG A 138 3.38 -19.97 -5.60
CA ARG A 138 3.88 -20.17 -6.98
C ARG A 138 3.69 -18.94 -7.87
N ILE A 139 3.04 -17.90 -7.38
CA ILE A 139 2.90 -16.65 -8.12
C ILE A 139 4.28 -15.99 -8.23
N ARG A 140 4.75 -15.75 -9.46
CA ARG A 140 6.04 -15.16 -9.76
C ARG A 140 5.88 -13.73 -10.25
N SER A 141 6.87 -12.88 -9.95
CA SER A 141 6.98 -11.58 -10.59
C SER A 141 7.19 -11.75 -12.09
N VAL A 142 6.58 -10.87 -12.88
CA VAL A 142 6.81 -10.77 -14.34
C VAL A 142 7.80 -9.66 -14.68
N SER A 143 8.45 -9.07 -13.68
CA SER A 143 9.44 -8.02 -13.84
C SER A 143 10.85 -8.61 -13.80
N PRO A 144 11.52 -8.73 -14.97
CA PRO A 144 12.90 -9.17 -15.00
C PRO A 144 13.80 -8.14 -14.30
N GLU A 145 14.82 -8.61 -13.61
CA GLU A 145 15.82 -7.73 -13.03
C GLU A 145 16.80 -7.25 -14.10
N PRO A 146 17.03 -5.93 -14.23
CA PRO A 146 18.09 -5.42 -15.11
C PRO A 146 19.45 -6.01 -14.74
N ALA A 147 20.24 -6.38 -15.75
CA ALA A 147 21.53 -7.02 -15.53
C ALA A 147 22.54 -6.15 -14.74
N ASP A 148 22.40 -4.83 -14.86
CA ASP A 148 23.22 -3.84 -14.18
C ASP A 148 22.52 -3.18 -12.97
N PHE A 149 21.48 -3.79 -12.42
CA PHE A 149 20.67 -3.25 -11.32
C PHE A 149 21.54 -2.75 -10.15
N ASP A 150 22.46 -3.56 -9.66
CA ASP A 150 23.32 -3.19 -8.55
C ASP A 150 24.31 -2.09 -8.91
N ALA A 151 24.85 -2.10 -10.13
CA ALA A 151 25.74 -1.06 -10.64
C ALA A 151 25.01 0.29 -10.76
N PHE A 152 23.77 0.28 -11.25
CA PHE A 152 22.93 1.47 -11.29
C PHE A 152 22.74 2.08 -9.90
N TRP A 153 22.32 1.28 -8.93
CA TRP A 153 22.09 1.78 -7.57
C TRP A 153 23.38 2.20 -6.86
N LYS A 154 24.50 1.53 -7.12
CA LYS A 154 25.82 1.99 -6.67
C LYS A 154 26.16 3.37 -7.22
N LYS A 155 25.88 3.63 -8.50
CA LYS A 155 26.05 4.95 -9.14
C LYS A 155 25.15 6.01 -8.47
N GLN A 156 23.87 5.69 -8.20
CA GLN A 156 22.98 6.63 -7.53
C GLN A 156 23.42 6.95 -6.09
N LYS A 157 23.91 5.96 -5.34
CA LYS A 157 24.51 6.18 -4.00
C LYS A 157 25.75 7.07 -4.08
N ALA A 158 26.63 6.86 -5.04
CA ALA A 158 27.81 7.69 -5.24
C ALA A 158 27.44 9.14 -5.61
N LYS A 159 26.39 9.33 -6.43
CA LYS A 159 25.85 10.66 -6.75
C LYS A 159 25.33 11.37 -5.47
N LEU A 160 24.62 10.65 -4.62
CA LEU A 160 24.09 11.18 -3.37
C LEU A 160 25.22 11.57 -2.39
N ALA A 161 26.24 10.73 -2.26
CA ALA A 161 27.37 10.95 -1.35
C ALA A 161 28.17 12.22 -1.65
N ARG A 162 28.09 12.77 -2.86
CA ARG A 162 28.75 14.04 -3.24
C ARG A 162 28.02 15.28 -2.74
N VAL A 163 26.79 15.13 -2.25
CA VAL A 163 25.99 16.25 -1.75
C VAL A 163 26.09 16.26 -0.23
N PRO A 164 26.55 17.33 0.40
CA PRO A 164 26.54 17.47 1.86
C PRO A 164 25.13 17.33 2.43
N VAL A 165 25.00 16.77 3.62
CA VAL A 165 23.69 16.53 4.25
C VAL A 165 22.96 17.82 4.59
N ASN A 166 23.66 18.85 5.10
CA ASN A 166 23.13 20.20 5.44
C ASN A 166 21.72 20.16 6.01
N ALA A 167 21.51 19.39 7.09
CA ALA A 167 20.19 19.23 7.67
C ALA A 167 19.78 20.43 8.50
N GLN A 168 18.60 20.97 8.21
CA GLN A 168 17.95 22.05 8.95
C GLN A 168 16.77 21.48 9.74
N LEU A 169 16.79 21.64 11.07
CA LEU A 169 15.71 21.23 11.97
C LEU A 169 15.12 22.49 12.63
N THR A 170 13.85 22.74 12.34
CA THR A 170 13.10 23.82 12.98
C THR A 170 12.17 23.22 14.02
N LEU A 171 12.42 23.51 15.30
CA LEU A 171 11.54 23.08 16.38
C LEU A 171 10.17 23.74 16.22
N LYS A 172 9.12 22.94 16.15
CA LYS A 172 7.73 23.38 16.01
C LYS A 172 7.02 23.45 17.35
N LYS A 173 7.14 22.41 18.14
CA LYS A 173 6.57 22.30 19.49
C LYS A 173 7.13 21.09 20.23
N THR A 174 6.96 21.10 21.55
CA THR A 174 7.14 19.91 22.38
C THR A 174 5.77 19.24 22.60
N LEU A 175 5.68 17.97 22.26
CA LEU A 175 4.52 17.13 22.45
C LEU A 175 4.48 16.55 23.87
N ALA A 176 3.37 15.91 24.24
CA ALA A 176 3.28 15.14 25.49
C ALA A 176 4.40 14.11 25.58
N GLY A 177 4.91 13.86 26.79
CA GLY A 177 6.02 12.93 27.02
C GLY A 177 7.40 13.50 26.70
N ASN A 178 7.54 14.84 26.69
CA ASN A 178 8.81 15.54 26.37
C ASN A 178 9.40 15.16 24.99
N ILE A 179 8.56 15.09 23.97
CA ILE A 179 8.96 14.73 22.62
C ILE A 179 8.95 15.97 21.73
N ASN A 180 10.09 16.35 21.22
CA ASN A 180 10.22 17.47 20.31
C ASN A 180 9.75 17.09 18.91
N LEU A 181 8.92 17.94 18.30
CA LEU A 181 8.51 17.87 16.90
C LEU A 181 9.30 18.91 16.10
N TYR A 182 9.98 18.47 15.07
CA TYR A 182 10.73 19.29 14.14
C TYR A 182 10.15 19.24 12.73
N ALA A 183 10.11 20.38 12.05
CA ALA A 183 10.11 20.42 10.59
C ALA A 183 11.55 20.25 10.13
N VAL A 184 11.77 19.36 9.16
CA VAL A 184 13.10 18.95 8.69
C VAL A 184 13.23 19.23 7.21
N LYS A 185 14.40 19.80 6.82
CA LYS A 185 14.84 19.95 5.43
C LYS A 185 16.30 19.50 5.32
N ILE A 186 16.59 18.62 4.34
CA ILE A 186 17.92 18.03 4.17
C ILE A 186 18.29 18.09 2.68
N ASP A 187 19.48 18.53 2.36
CA ASP A 187 19.96 18.56 0.97
C ASP A 187 20.06 17.15 0.37
N CYS A 188 19.72 17.04 -0.91
CA CYS A 188 19.68 15.78 -1.63
C CYS A 188 20.20 15.92 -3.06
N ALA A 189 20.70 14.85 -3.65
CA ALA A 189 21.22 14.81 -5.02
C ALA A 189 20.12 14.88 -6.10
N GLY A 190 18.86 14.78 -5.72
CA GLY A 190 17.72 14.97 -6.64
C GLY A 190 17.41 16.44 -6.88
N PRO A 191 16.36 16.76 -7.67
CA PRO A 191 16.00 18.14 -7.97
C PRO A 191 15.44 18.89 -6.75
N ARG A 192 15.13 18.20 -5.67
CA ARG A 192 14.50 18.76 -4.46
C ARG A 192 15.04 18.09 -3.19
N PRO A 193 15.01 18.77 -2.04
CA PRO A 193 15.49 18.26 -0.76
C PRO A 193 14.61 17.12 -0.22
N VAL A 194 15.04 16.49 0.87
CA VAL A 194 14.14 15.75 1.76
C VAL A 194 13.43 16.76 2.65
N THR A 195 12.11 16.66 2.75
CA THR A 195 11.32 17.44 3.70
C THR A 195 10.35 16.54 4.44
N GLY A 196 10.03 16.87 5.68
CA GLY A 196 9.13 16.08 6.50
C GLY A 196 9.10 16.51 7.96
N TYR A 197 8.38 15.75 8.77
CA TYR A 197 8.32 15.98 10.22
C TYR A 197 9.01 14.86 10.97
N MET A 198 9.84 15.26 11.94
CA MET A 198 10.57 14.34 12.81
C MET A 198 10.19 14.56 14.27
N THR A 199 9.96 13.48 15.00
CA THR A 199 9.86 13.52 16.46
C THR A 199 11.04 12.82 17.10
N ILE A 200 11.61 13.46 18.13
CA ILE A 200 12.72 12.95 18.94
C ILE A 200 12.43 13.26 20.41
N PRO A 201 12.55 12.29 21.34
CA PRO A 201 12.50 12.58 22.78
C PRO A 201 13.55 13.58 23.19
N LYS A 202 13.16 14.59 23.96
CA LYS A 202 14.01 15.72 24.37
C LYS A 202 15.26 15.27 25.14
N ASN A 203 15.12 14.24 25.96
CA ASN A 203 16.18 13.70 26.81
C ASN A 203 16.67 12.34 26.31
N GLY A 204 16.70 12.14 25.00
CA GLY A 204 17.18 10.90 24.41
C GLY A 204 18.65 10.66 24.71
N ALA A 205 18.96 9.58 25.43
CA ALA A 205 20.34 9.19 25.66
C ALA A 205 21.01 8.72 24.36
N LEU A 206 22.33 8.81 24.31
CA LEU A 206 23.11 8.30 23.19
C LEU A 206 22.80 6.82 22.94
N LYS A 207 22.62 6.44 21.69
CA LYS A 207 22.38 5.04 21.24
C LYS A 207 21.26 4.31 21.98
N SER A 208 20.23 5.03 22.42
CA SER A 208 19.14 4.44 23.19
C SER A 208 17.87 4.18 22.39
N MET A 209 17.71 4.80 21.20
CA MET A 209 16.43 4.85 20.51
C MET A 209 16.41 4.07 19.22
N PRO A 210 15.38 3.26 18.98
CA PRO A 210 15.10 2.76 17.63
C PRO A 210 14.65 3.91 16.73
N ALA A 211 14.69 3.71 15.44
CA ALA A 211 14.22 4.68 14.46
C ALA A 211 13.18 4.11 13.51
N CYS A 212 12.18 4.93 13.20
CA CYS A 212 11.14 4.67 12.19
C CYS A 212 11.21 5.72 11.10
N VAL A 213 11.27 5.29 9.85
CA VAL A 213 11.00 6.17 8.71
C VAL A 213 9.68 5.78 8.06
N ARG A 214 8.76 6.75 7.98
CA ARG A 214 7.44 6.58 7.38
C ARG A 214 7.37 7.29 6.04
N PHE A 215 6.74 6.63 5.08
CA PHE A 215 6.50 7.14 3.73
C PHE A 215 5.01 7.30 3.46
N ASP A 216 4.65 8.39 2.79
CA ASP A 216 3.27 8.72 2.47
C ASP A 216 2.81 8.11 1.14
N GLY A 217 1.48 8.01 0.94
CA GLY A 217 0.83 7.54 -0.26
C GLY A 217 1.00 8.48 -1.46
N TYR A 218 0.33 8.15 -2.58
CA TYR A 218 0.37 8.97 -3.81
C TYR A 218 -0.34 10.29 -3.62
N GLY A 219 0.28 11.37 -4.14
CA GLY A 219 -0.28 12.71 -4.15
C GLY A 219 0.56 13.72 -3.38
N THR A 220 0.17 14.97 -3.50
CA THR A 220 0.76 16.10 -2.80
C THR A 220 -0.32 16.75 -1.95
N THR A 221 -0.37 16.39 -0.71
CA THR A 221 -1.31 16.95 0.26
C THR A 221 -0.56 17.59 1.40
N VAL A 222 -1.25 18.41 2.18
CA VAL A 222 -0.69 18.96 3.42
C VAL A 222 -0.19 17.79 4.27
N GLN A 223 1.12 17.71 4.46
CA GLN A 223 1.66 16.72 5.38
C GLN A 223 1.30 17.14 6.81
N THR A 224 0.50 16.33 7.47
CA THR A 224 0.02 16.61 8.82
C THR A 224 1.16 16.40 9.84
N PRO A 225 1.49 17.40 10.66
CA PRO A 225 2.45 17.22 11.73
C PRO A 225 1.98 16.14 12.71
N LEU A 226 2.92 15.40 13.25
CA LEU A 226 2.64 14.40 14.27
C LEU A 226 2.07 15.09 15.52
N THR A 227 1.00 14.51 16.08
CA THR A 227 0.36 15.01 17.30
C THR A 227 0.79 14.24 18.55
N LYS A 228 1.43 13.10 18.36
CA LYS A 228 1.96 12.22 19.40
C LYS A 228 3.33 11.72 18.96
N GLY A 229 4.22 11.50 19.92
CA GLY A 229 5.50 10.84 19.71
C GLY A 229 5.60 9.59 20.56
N ALA A 230 6.63 8.81 20.33
CA ALA A 230 7.01 7.63 21.10
C ALA A 230 8.48 7.76 21.53
N GLN A 231 8.98 6.82 22.33
CA GLN A 231 10.39 6.76 22.73
C GLN A 231 11.24 6.20 21.57
N GLU A 232 11.22 6.92 20.46
CA GLU A 232 11.91 6.57 19.20
C GLU A 232 12.21 7.84 18.38
N ILE A 233 13.12 7.73 17.46
CA ILE A 233 13.28 8.69 16.38
C ILE A 233 12.22 8.33 15.33
N TYR A 234 11.25 9.20 15.09
CA TYR A 234 10.24 8.96 14.06
C TYR A 234 10.30 10.04 13.00
N PHE A 235 10.58 9.66 11.76
CA PHE A 235 10.71 10.59 10.64
C PHE A 235 9.70 10.27 9.55
N SER A 236 8.69 11.13 9.38
CA SER A 236 7.74 11.06 8.27
C SER A 236 8.19 12.00 7.17
N ILE A 237 8.58 11.45 6.03
CA ILE A 237 9.01 12.24 4.86
C ILE A 237 7.95 12.27 3.79
N ASN A 238 7.86 13.36 3.02
CA ASN A 238 7.10 13.36 1.78
C ASN A 238 7.98 12.90 0.60
N ALA A 239 7.33 12.30 -0.38
CA ALA A 239 8.01 11.71 -1.54
C ALA A 239 8.67 12.76 -2.47
N HIS A 240 8.31 14.05 -2.33
CA HIS A 240 8.50 15.05 -3.39
C HIS A 240 9.48 16.15 -3.02
N GLY A 241 9.72 16.38 -1.72
CA GLY A 241 10.57 17.46 -1.24
C GLY A 241 9.93 18.85 -1.40
N TYR A 242 8.60 18.93 -1.29
CA TYR A 242 7.89 20.21 -1.24
C TYR A 242 8.05 20.88 0.12
N ASP A 243 7.83 22.20 0.16
CA ASP A 243 7.86 22.95 1.42
C ASP A 243 6.70 22.55 2.33
N LEU A 244 6.98 22.46 3.63
CA LEU A 244 5.97 22.19 4.64
C LEU A 244 5.18 23.47 5.00
N GLU A 245 4.02 23.28 5.63
CA GLU A 245 3.22 24.36 6.21
C GLU A 245 2.76 25.43 5.21
N ARG A 246 2.56 25.01 3.97
CA ARG A 246 1.96 25.83 2.92
C ARG A 246 0.45 25.63 2.89
N ASP A 247 -0.27 26.51 2.21
CA ASP A 247 -1.70 26.37 2.01
C ASP A 247 -2.07 25.24 1.02
N SER A 248 -3.34 24.91 0.94
CA SER A 248 -3.81 23.84 0.07
C SER A 248 -3.62 24.13 -1.43
N GLN A 249 -3.57 25.43 -1.81
CA GLN A 249 -3.37 25.82 -3.20
C GLN A 249 -1.94 25.54 -3.63
N TYR A 250 -0.95 25.85 -2.78
CA TYR A 250 0.45 25.50 -3.02
C TYR A 250 0.63 24.02 -3.37
N TYR A 251 0.02 23.09 -2.61
CA TYR A 251 0.16 21.66 -2.88
C TYR A 251 -0.51 21.22 -4.18
N LYS A 252 -1.62 21.86 -4.57
CA LYS A 252 -2.26 21.62 -5.87
C LYS A 252 -1.37 22.09 -7.02
N ASP A 253 -0.80 23.28 -6.89
CA ASP A 253 0.08 23.87 -7.91
C ASP A 253 1.40 23.08 -7.98
N PHE A 254 1.91 22.64 -6.85
CA PHE A 254 3.07 21.75 -6.80
C PHE A 254 2.79 20.43 -7.54
N PHE A 255 1.65 19.78 -7.28
CA PHE A 255 1.26 18.57 -8.00
C PHE A 255 1.19 18.81 -9.51
N LYS A 256 0.57 19.92 -9.93
CA LYS A 256 0.52 20.33 -11.33
C LYS A 256 1.91 20.54 -11.91
N GLY A 257 2.82 21.17 -11.16
CA GLY A 257 4.19 21.44 -11.59
C GLY A 257 5.08 20.20 -11.74
N ILE A 258 4.77 19.10 -11.03
CA ILE A 258 5.47 17.80 -11.16
C ILE A 258 4.77 16.83 -12.11
N SER A 259 3.59 17.17 -12.59
CA SER A 259 2.84 16.45 -13.61
C SER A 259 3.26 16.94 -14.99
N ARG A 260 3.19 16.09 -16.03
CA ARG A 260 3.51 16.45 -17.40
C ARG A 260 2.37 16.08 -18.32
N ASP A 261 1.94 17.03 -19.14
CA ASP A 261 0.81 16.88 -20.06
C ASP A 261 -0.45 16.41 -19.31
N LYS A 262 -1.05 15.31 -19.75
CA LYS A 262 -2.19 14.66 -19.09
C LYS A 262 -1.81 13.67 -17.99
N TYR A 263 -0.52 13.48 -17.72
CA TYR A 263 -0.02 12.45 -16.80
C TYR A 263 0.29 13.07 -15.44
N GLY A 264 -0.16 12.42 -14.38
CA GLY A 264 0.37 12.66 -13.03
C GLY A 264 1.86 12.29 -12.96
N TYR A 265 2.55 12.76 -11.90
CA TYR A 265 3.97 12.42 -11.73
C TYR A 265 4.20 10.89 -11.76
N ALA A 266 5.36 10.48 -12.21
CA ALA A 266 5.78 9.09 -12.43
C ALA A 266 5.05 8.33 -13.56
N PHE A 267 4.07 8.93 -14.24
CA PHE A 267 3.32 8.28 -15.31
C PHE A 267 3.73 8.70 -16.73
N HIS A 268 4.54 9.74 -16.88
CA HIS A 268 4.89 10.24 -18.21
C HIS A 268 5.86 9.29 -18.94
N PRO A 269 5.50 8.76 -20.14
CA PRO A 269 6.31 7.76 -20.84
C PRO A 269 7.73 8.23 -21.17
N GLY A 270 7.89 9.51 -21.56
CA GLY A 270 9.21 10.07 -21.88
C GLY A 270 10.15 10.21 -20.67
N GLU A 271 9.61 10.42 -19.46
CA GLU A 271 10.42 10.35 -18.22
C GLU A 271 10.81 8.91 -17.89
N ASN A 272 9.92 8.00 -18.16
CA ASN A 272 10.09 6.57 -17.87
C ASN A 272 10.87 5.81 -18.95
N SER A 273 11.48 6.50 -19.92
CA SER A 273 12.36 5.90 -20.93
C SER A 273 13.82 5.77 -20.45
N ASP A 274 14.20 6.48 -19.40
CA ASP A 274 15.55 6.52 -18.84
C ASP A 274 15.46 6.40 -17.31
N PRO A 275 16.12 5.43 -16.67
CA PRO A 275 15.99 5.24 -15.24
C PRO A 275 16.53 6.41 -14.41
N GLU A 276 17.47 7.20 -14.90
CA GLU A 276 17.97 8.40 -14.20
C GLU A 276 17.03 9.60 -14.32
N LYS A 277 16.19 9.63 -15.36
CA LYS A 277 15.17 10.69 -15.59
C LYS A 277 13.82 10.35 -15.00
N ALA A 278 13.56 9.06 -14.74
CA ALA A 278 12.32 8.64 -14.11
C ALA A 278 12.07 9.40 -12.80
N TYR A 279 10.84 9.85 -12.59
CA TYR A 279 10.46 10.57 -11.37
C TYR A 279 10.83 9.79 -10.09
N PHE A 280 10.76 8.48 -10.18
CA PHE A 280 11.12 7.56 -9.10
C PHE A 280 12.59 7.68 -8.65
N ASN A 281 13.51 8.09 -9.53
CA ASN A 281 14.91 8.28 -9.15
C ASN A 281 15.06 9.33 -8.04
N GLY A 282 14.42 10.49 -8.21
CA GLY A 282 14.43 11.54 -7.18
C GLY A 282 13.76 11.12 -5.87
N MET A 283 12.71 10.28 -5.93
CA MET A 283 12.09 9.73 -4.73
C MET A 283 13.04 8.79 -3.98
N ALA A 284 13.71 7.87 -4.69
CA ALA A 284 14.66 6.94 -4.10
C ALA A 284 15.89 7.65 -3.48
N LEU A 285 16.39 8.70 -4.14
CA LEU A 285 17.48 9.52 -3.59
C LEU A 285 17.07 10.18 -2.25
N ARG A 286 15.84 10.68 -2.14
CA ARG A 286 15.32 11.26 -0.89
C ARG A 286 15.18 10.21 0.21
N ILE A 287 14.75 8.99 -0.12
CA ILE A 287 14.71 7.87 0.83
C ILE A 287 16.10 7.57 1.38
N MET A 288 17.09 7.38 0.50
CA MET A 288 18.46 7.10 0.91
C MET A 288 19.03 8.21 1.80
N ARG A 289 18.78 9.49 1.47
CA ARG A 289 19.20 10.63 2.28
C ARG A 289 18.54 10.66 3.64
N ALA A 290 17.24 10.37 3.72
CA ALA A 290 16.52 10.32 4.99
C ALA A 290 17.04 9.19 5.90
N LEU A 291 17.30 8.01 5.35
CA LEU A 291 17.87 6.88 6.09
C LEU A 291 19.29 7.21 6.60
N GLU A 292 20.15 7.77 5.74
CA GLU A 292 21.49 8.25 6.11
C GLU A 292 21.43 9.24 7.28
N TYR A 293 20.54 10.22 7.19
CA TYR A 293 20.39 11.23 8.25
C TYR A 293 19.96 10.60 9.58
N VAL A 294 18.96 9.72 9.57
CA VAL A 294 18.46 9.04 10.76
C VAL A 294 19.54 8.17 11.41
N LYS A 295 20.32 7.44 10.60
CA LYS A 295 21.41 6.58 11.09
C LYS A 295 22.58 7.36 11.70
N ASN A 296 22.77 8.61 11.29
CA ASN A 296 23.78 9.51 11.85
C ASN A 296 23.29 10.28 13.09
N ARG A 297 22.06 10.03 13.56
CA ARG A 297 21.59 10.63 14.82
C ARG A 297 22.31 9.99 16.01
N PRO A 298 22.81 10.80 16.96
CA PRO A 298 23.53 10.27 18.11
C PRO A 298 22.65 9.37 19.01
N GLU A 299 21.35 9.60 19.00
CA GLU A 299 20.37 8.83 19.80
C GLU A 299 20.08 7.45 19.21
N TRP A 300 20.35 7.22 17.93
CA TRP A 300 20.02 5.98 17.23
C TRP A 300 20.79 4.77 17.78
N ASN A 301 20.09 3.67 18.07
CA ASN A 301 20.62 2.46 18.71
C ASN A 301 20.92 1.31 17.74
N GLY A 302 20.93 1.54 16.43
CA GLY A 302 21.16 0.52 15.42
C GLY A 302 19.87 -0.20 14.95
N LYS A 303 18.71 0.04 15.58
CA LYS A 303 17.44 -0.58 15.15
C LYS A 303 16.69 0.38 14.24
N LEU A 304 16.49 -0.01 12.98
CA LEU A 304 15.81 0.78 11.98
C LEU A 304 14.66 -0.01 11.36
N TYR A 305 13.48 0.58 11.36
CA TYR A 305 12.31 0.03 10.69
C TYR A 305 11.60 1.07 9.82
N VAL A 306 10.84 0.58 8.85
CA VAL A 306 10.12 1.42 7.90
C VAL A 306 8.66 1.02 7.83
N ARG A 307 7.82 1.99 7.46
CA ARG A 307 6.40 1.74 7.25
C ARG A 307 5.82 2.60 6.14
N GLY A 308 4.82 2.07 5.46
CA GLY A 308 4.09 2.80 4.45
C GLY A 308 3.00 2.00 3.77
N GLY A 309 2.02 2.71 3.23
CA GLY A 309 0.93 2.14 2.45
C GLY A 309 0.95 2.65 1.00
N SER A 310 0.50 1.84 0.05
CA SER A 310 0.43 2.20 -1.36
C SER A 310 1.79 2.67 -1.89
N GLN A 311 1.92 3.89 -2.41
CA GLN A 311 3.21 4.48 -2.77
C GLN A 311 4.19 4.48 -1.59
N GLY A 312 3.72 4.70 -0.36
CA GLY A 312 4.58 4.60 0.81
C GLY A 312 5.11 3.19 1.03
N GLY A 313 4.32 2.17 0.71
CA GLY A 313 4.73 0.76 0.72
C GLY A 313 5.82 0.46 -0.33
N LEU A 314 5.68 1.00 -1.54
CA LEU A 314 6.73 0.98 -2.57
C LEU A 314 8.04 1.58 -2.04
N GLN A 315 7.97 2.77 -1.46
CA GLN A 315 9.13 3.48 -0.91
C GLN A 315 9.79 2.71 0.24
N ALA A 316 9.00 2.07 1.10
CA ALA A 316 9.52 1.26 2.19
C ALA A 316 10.25 -0.01 1.70
N ILE A 317 9.79 -0.61 0.58
CA ILE A 317 10.48 -1.74 -0.06
C ILE A 317 11.80 -1.27 -0.68
N TRP A 318 11.82 -0.11 -1.36
CA TRP A 318 13.07 0.48 -1.85
C TRP A 318 14.06 0.76 -0.72
N ALA A 319 13.56 1.30 0.40
CA ALA A 319 14.40 1.56 1.57
C ALA A 319 15.16 0.30 2.01
N GLY A 320 14.47 -0.83 2.13
CA GLY A 320 15.08 -2.09 2.55
C GLY A 320 16.01 -2.73 1.53
N GLY A 321 15.71 -2.61 0.23
CA GLY A 321 16.59 -3.12 -0.81
C GLY A 321 17.83 -2.25 -1.06
N LEU A 322 17.77 -0.97 -0.67
CA LEU A 322 18.89 -0.01 -0.81
C LEU A 322 19.75 0.10 0.44
N ASP A 323 19.19 -0.18 1.61
CA ASP A 323 19.87 -0.02 2.89
C ASP A 323 19.70 -1.28 3.76
N PRO A 324 20.78 -2.07 3.96
CA PRO A 324 20.73 -3.31 4.72
C PRO A 324 20.50 -3.13 6.23
N ASP A 325 20.60 -1.89 6.75
CA ASP A 325 20.33 -1.61 8.16
C ASP A 325 18.83 -1.55 8.46
N VAL A 326 17.97 -1.44 7.43
CA VAL A 326 16.53 -1.56 7.59
C VAL A 326 16.18 -3.03 7.82
N LYS A 327 15.69 -3.36 9.04
CA LYS A 327 15.46 -4.76 9.47
C LYS A 327 14.01 -5.11 9.77
N THR A 328 13.10 -4.15 9.77
CA THR A 328 11.67 -4.44 10.00
C THR A 328 10.80 -3.56 9.12
N PHE A 329 9.79 -4.19 8.52
CA PHE A 329 8.95 -3.58 7.50
C PHE A 329 7.48 -3.77 7.85
N PHE A 330 6.73 -2.67 7.91
CA PHE A 330 5.26 -2.66 8.06
C PHE A 330 4.64 -2.06 6.80
N ILE A 331 4.22 -2.91 5.90
CA ILE A 331 3.80 -2.56 4.55
C ILE A 331 2.31 -2.82 4.36
N GLU A 332 1.64 -1.89 3.69
CA GLU A 332 0.22 -2.03 3.34
C GLU A 332 0.04 -1.77 1.85
N VAL A 333 -0.64 -2.69 1.16
CA VAL A 333 -1.01 -2.57 -0.26
C VAL A 333 0.06 -1.90 -1.14
N PRO A 334 1.31 -2.38 -1.17
CA PRO A 334 2.41 -1.68 -1.84
C PRO A 334 2.15 -1.49 -3.33
N TRP A 335 2.41 -0.26 -3.80
CA TRP A 335 2.20 0.15 -5.18
C TRP A 335 3.33 -0.33 -6.11
N CYS A 336 3.05 -0.35 -7.42
CA CYS A 336 4.01 -0.68 -8.48
C CYS A 336 4.67 -2.06 -8.40
N CYS A 337 4.12 -2.99 -7.64
CA CYS A 337 4.56 -4.37 -7.71
C CYS A 337 4.13 -4.95 -9.09
N ASN A 338 5.12 -5.38 -9.88
CA ASN A 338 4.86 -5.96 -11.20
C ASN A 338 4.76 -4.90 -12.33
N LEU A 339 5.84 -4.14 -12.53
CA LEU A 339 5.98 -3.15 -13.62
C LEU A 339 6.43 -3.78 -14.95
N GLY A 340 6.73 -5.09 -14.97
CA GLY A 340 7.04 -5.82 -16.20
C GLY A 340 5.81 -6.02 -17.08
N ASP A 341 5.96 -6.79 -18.14
CA ASP A 341 4.87 -7.06 -19.09
C ASP A 341 3.77 -7.90 -18.44
N THR A 342 2.69 -7.23 -18.06
CA THR A 342 1.51 -7.88 -17.50
C THR A 342 0.55 -8.42 -18.56
N ALA A 343 0.68 -8.02 -19.82
CA ALA A 343 -0.19 -8.45 -20.91
C ALA A 343 0.11 -9.89 -21.30
N GLU A 344 1.36 -10.23 -21.59
CA GLU A 344 1.76 -11.61 -21.92
C GLU A 344 1.58 -12.57 -20.76
N SER A 345 1.79 -12.10 -19.54
CA SER A 345 1.62 -12.93 -18.34
C SER A 345 0.16 -13.10 -17.92
N LEU A 346 -0.78 -12.42 -18.55
CA LEU A 346 -2.20 -12.35 -18.19
C LEU A 346 -2.48 -11.83 -16.77
N ARG A 347 -1.50 -11.20 -16.11
CA ARG A 347 -1.67 -10.66 -14.76
C ARG A 347 -2.67 -9.50 -14.75
N MET A 348 -3.46 -9.41 -13.70
CA MET A 348 -4.33 -8.27 -13.49
C MET A 348 -3.51 -6.99 -13.42
N LYS A 349 -3.85 -6.05 -14.30
CA LYS A 349 -3.19 -4.73 -14.33
C LYS A 349 -3.72 -3.87 -13.20
N GLY A 350 -2.82 -3.31 -12.40
CA GLY A 350 -3.13 -2.29 -11.40
C GLY A 350 -3.10 -0.87 -11.98
N TRP A 351 -3.23 0.10 -11.11
CA TRP A 351 -3.01 1.51 -11.43
C TRP A 351 -1.51 1.82 -11.38
N ASN A 352 -0.81 1.46 -12.42
CA ASN A 352 0.64 1.59 -12.54
C ASN A 352 0.99 2.45 -13.77
N PRO A 353 2.16 3.12 -13.79
CA PRO A 353 2.70 3.66 -15.03
C PRO A 353 2.87 2.54 -16.07
N ALA A 354 2.86 2.91 -17.34
CA ALA A 354 3.14 1.95 -18.41
C ALA A 354 4.55 1.37 -18.20
N GLY A 355 4.65 0.05 -18.26
CA GLY A 355 5.91 -0.66 -18.07
C GLY A 355 6.93 -0.28 -19.14
N THR A 356 8.16 0.00 -18.71
CA THR A 356 9.31 0.25 -19.56
C THR A 356 10.53 -0.46 -18.97
N GLN A 357 11.57 -0.67 -19.77
CA GLN A 357 12.82 -1.24 -19.25
C GLN A 357 13.43 -0.38 -18.13
N ALA A 358 13.29 0.94 -18.22
CA ALA A 358 13.76 1.86 -17.19
C ALA A 358 13.00 1.72 -15.86
N LEU A 359 11.72 1.39 -15.87
CA LEU A 359 10.94 1.22 -14.66
C LEU A 359 11.23 -0.10 -13.93
N LEU A 360 11.87 -1.06 -14.57
CA LEU A 360 12.30 -2.30 -13.92
C LEU A 360 13.34 -2.05 -12.82
N TYR A 361 14.09 -0.93 -12.89
CA TYR A 361 14.98 -0.49 -11.81
C TYR A 361 14.24 -0.03 -10.55
N TYR A 362 12.93 0.17 -10.63
CA TYR A 362 12.06 0.64 -9.54
C TYR A 362 11.00 -0.37 -9.12
N ASP A 363 10.90 -1.53 -9.80
CA ASP A 363 9.93 -2.55 -9.40
C ASP A 363 10.29 -3.14 -8.03
N PRO A 364 9.38 -3.11 -7.05
CA PRO A 364 9.59 -3.70 -5.72
C PRO A 364 10.09 -5.14 -5.75
N ALA A 365 9.71 -5.93 -6.75
CA ALA A 365 10.13 -7.33 -6.85
C ALA A 365 11.66 -7.46 -6.99
N ASN A 366 12.32 -6.51 -7.65
CA ASN A 366 13.77 -6.50 -7.82
C ASN A 366 14.50 -6.06 -6.54
N PHE A 367 13.89 -5.23 -5.69
CA PHE A 367 14.42 -4.89 -4.37
C PHE A 367 14.21 -6.01 -3.34
N ALA A 368 13.10 -6.73 -3.42
CA ALA A 368 12.72 -7.76 -2.46
C ALA A 368 13.81 -8.83 -2.26
N LYS A 369 14.57 -9.15 -3.29
CA LYS A 369 15.69 -10.13 -3.24
C LYS A 369 16.82 -9.72 -2.28
N ARG A 370 16.92 -8.42 -1.94
CA ARG A 370 17.97 -7.80 -1.12
C ARG A 370 17.52 -7.51 0.30
N ILE A 371 16.23 -7.63 0.58
CA ILE A 371 15.64 -7.35 1.89
C ILE A 371 16.02 -8.43 2.90
N GLN A 372 16.39 -7.99 4.09
CA GLN A 372 16.72 -8.82 5.24
C GLN A 372 15.84 -8.44 6.44
N GLY A 373 15.75 -9.34 7.44
CA GLY A 373 15.04 -9.05 8.69
C GLY A 373 13.60 -9.56 8.70
N LYS A 374 12.62 -8.75 9.11
CA LYS A 374 11.22 -9.17 9.28
C LYS A 374 10.29 -8.32 8.43
N PHE A 375 9.53 -8.95 7.56
CA PHE A 375 8.66 -8.27 6.60
C PHE A 375 7.19 -8.62 6.84
N PHE A 376 6.40 -7.62 7.20
CA PHE A 376 4.96 -7.74 7.39
C PHE A 376 4.25 -6.97 6.29
N VAL A 377 3.39 -7.67 5.53
CA VAL A 377 2.60 -7.05 4.48
C VAL A 377 1.13 -7.42 4.60
N THR A 378 0.26 -6.41 4.46
CA THR A 378 -1.19 -6.58 4.38
C THR A 378 -1.67 -6.16 3.00
N ILE A 379 -2.52 -6.99 2.37
CA ILE A 379 -3.09 -6.75 1.04
C ILE A 379 -4.59 -6.97 1.04
N GLY A 380 -5.30 -6.26 0.14
CA GLY A 380 -6.73 -6.44 -0.08
C GLY A 380 -7.01 -7.50 -1.14
N ALA A 381 -7.87 -8.46 -0.84
CA ALA A 381 -8.25 -9.50 -1.82
C ALA A 381 -8.95 -8.93 -3.05
N GLY A 382 -9.57 -7.76 -2.95
CA GLY A 382 -10.25 -7.07 -4.04
C GLY A 382 -9.50 -5.87 -4.62
N ASP A 383 -8.25 -5.62 -4.19
CA ASP A 383 -7.52 -4.41 -4.57
C ASP A 383 -7.31 -4.34 -6.10
N HIS A 384 -7.84 -3.28 -6.71
CA HIS A 384 -7.74 -3.01 -8.14
C HIS A 384 -6.63 -2.00 -8.46
N ILE A 385 -6.17 -1.25 -7.48
CA ILE A 385 -5.06 -0.29 -7.61
C ILE A 385 -3.73 -1.04 -7.53
N CYS A 386 -3.60 -1.89 -6.49
CA CYS A 386 -2.42 -2.71 -6.24
C CYS A 386 -2.83 -4.20 -6.20
N PRO A 387 -2.98 -4.85 -7.35
CA PRO A 387 -3.52 -6.21 -7.42
C PRO A 387 -2.73 -7.21 -6.57
N PRO A 388 -3.43 -8.13 -5.86
CA PRO A 388 -2.80 -9.12 -4.99
C PRO A 388 -1.70 -9.94 -5.67
N SER A 389 -1.89 -10.34 -6.92
CA SER A 389 -0.92 -11.15 -7.64
C SER A 389 0.41 -10.44 -7.91
N GLY A 390 0.38 -9.13 -8.17
CA GLY A 390 1.60 -8.34 -8.30
C GLY A 390 2.38 -8.30 -6.98
N ILE A 391 1.66 -8.04 -5.89
CA ILE A 391 2.27 -8.00 -4.56
C ILE A 391 2.80 -9.38 -4.14
N LEU A 392 2.06 -10.45 -4.44
CA LEU A 392 2.51 -11.83 -4.18
C LEU A 392 3.75 -12.19 -4.99
N GLY A 393 3.84 -11.72 -6.25
CA GLY A 393 5.04 -11.87 -7.06
C GLY A 393 6.28 -11.25 -6.39
N MET A 394 6.16 -10.07 -5.82
CA MET A 394 7.20 -9.41 -5.01
C MET A 394 7.46 -10.17 -3.71
N PHE A 395 6.40 -10.49 -2.94
CA PHE A 395 6.49 -11.17 -1.65
C PHE A 395 7.22 -12.51 -1.75
N ASN A 396 7.00 -13.26 -2.81
CA ASN A 396 7.65 -14.55 -3.03
C ASN A 396 9.14 -14.44 -3.39
N GLN A 397 9.64 -13.25 -3.75
CA GLN A 397 11.09 -12.98 -3.93
C GLN A 397 11.82 -12.76 -2.61
N LEU A 398 11.11 -12.39 -1.54
CA LEU A 398 11.71 -12.19 -0.21
C LEU A 398 12.33 -13.48 0.30
N LYS A 399 13.55 -13.39 0.81
CA LYS A 399 14.29 -14.50 1.44
C LYS A 399 14.35 -14.42 2.96
N CYS A 400 13.79 -13.36 3.55
CA CYS A 400 13.76 -13.10 4.98
C CYS A 400 12.47 -13.64 5.64
N ASP A 401 12.41 -13.58 6.97
CA ASP A 401 11.18 -13.86 7.74
C ASP A 401 10.05 -12.95 7.25
N LYS A 402 8.94 -13.54 6.83
CA LYS A 402 7.87 -12.76 6.21
C LYS A 402 6.48 -13.23 6.63
N VAL A 403 5.60 -12.26 6.79
CA VAL A 403 4.19 -12.48 7.13
C VAL A 403 3.31 -11.75 6.12
N LEU A 404 2.45 -12.50 5.46
CA LEU A 404 1.43 -11.99 4.55
C LEU A 404 0.07 -12.06 5.23
N THR A 405 -0.68 -10.96 5.21
CA THR A 405 -2.09 -10.94 5.59
C THR A 405 -2.94 -10.52 4.39
N ILE A 406 -3.83 -11.39 3.95
CA ILE A 406 -4.83 -11.10 2.90
C ILE A 406 -6.15 -10.80 3.59
N VAL A 407 -6.76 -9.66 3.25
CA VAL A 407 -8.02 -9.22 3.84
C VAL A 407 -9.14 -9.33 2.80
N GLN A 408 -10.11 -10.22 3.07
CA GLN A 408 -11.26 -10.40 2.21
C GLN A 408 -12.23 -9.20 2.35
N GLY A 409 -12.81 -8.76 1.24
CA GLY A 409 -13.67 -7.58 1.23
C GLY A 409 -12.92 -6.24 1.26
N MET A 410 -11.60 -6.27 1.19
CA MET A 410 -10.74 -5.09 1.11
C MET A 410 -10.37 -4.79 -0.34
N ASP A 411 -10.68 -3.58 -0.78
CA ASP A 411 -10.12 -2.94 -1.97
C ASP A 411 -8.81 -2.20 -1.58
N HIS A 412 -8.48 -1.10 -2.21
CA HIS A 412 -7.29 -0.30 -1.88
C HIS A 412 -7.39 0.46 -0.54
N GLY A 413 -8.57 0.52 0.05
CA GLY A 413 -8.80 1.11 1.38
C GLY A 413 -8.93 0.04 2.46
N TRP A 414 -8.84 0.43 3.74
CA TRP A 414 -9.06 -0.47 4.86
C TRP A 414 -10.55 -0.77 5.03
N PRO A 415 -11.00 -2.03 4.85
CA PRO A 415 -12.36 -2.38 5.24
C PRO A 415 -12.40 -2.48 6.75
N VAL A 416 -13.48 -2.03 7.31
CA VAL A 416 -13.83 -2.36 8.68
C VAL A 416 -14.35 -3.82 8.63
N GLY A 417 -13.64 -4.82 9.25
CA GLY A 417 -14.13 -6.19 9.50
C GLY A 417 -14.05 -7.21 8.36
N GLY A 418 -13.13 -7.11 7.43
CA GLY A 418 -12.86 -8.20 6.49
C GLY A 418 -12.23 -9.42 7.16
N LYS A 419 -12.58 -10.65 6.69
CA LYS A 419 -11.91 -11.89 7.11
C LYS A 419 -10.44 -11.83 6.74
N ARG A 420 -9.56 -12.15 7.68
CA ARG A 420 -8.10 -12.08 7.52
C ARG A 420 -7.52 -13.47 7.41
N PHE A 421 -6.66 -13.66 6.42
CA PHE A 421 -5.90 -14.89 6.18
C PHE A 421 -4.43 -14.56 6.31
N THR A 422 -3.75 -15.19 7.27
CA THR A 422 -2.35 -14.89 7.59
C THR A 422 -1.46 -16.08 7.29
N PHE A 423 -0.39 -15.84 6.53
CA PHE A 423 0.63 -16.81 6.14
C PHE A 423 1.97 -16.35 6.71
N LYS A 424 2.64 -17.24 7.43
CA LYS A 424 3.99 -17.02 7.99
C LYS A 424 4.97 -17.91 7.22
N LYS A 425 6.07 -17.36 6.78
CA LYS A 425 7.14 -18.11 6.07
C LYS A 425 8.52 -17.63 6.52
#